data_3250204d9fb1a860a8b13cc3db0da62e
#
_entry.id   3250204d9fb1a860a8b13cc3db0da62e
#
_cell.length_a   1.000
_cell.length_b   1.000
_cell.length_c   1.000
_cell.angle_alpha   90.00
_cell.angle_beta   90.00
_cell.angle_gamma   90.00
#
_symmetry.space_group_name_H-M   'P 1'
#
loop_
_entity.id
_entity.type
_entity.pdbx_description
1 polymer ?
#
loop_
_entity_poly.entity_id
_entity_poly.type
_entity_poly.pdbx_seq_one_letter_code
_entity_poly.pdbx_strand_id
1 'polypeptide(L)' 'MSRIRYLVSYDISHPKRLRRVARTLEGFGVRLQYSVFECPLDDMRLAKLKAELQNLLNHNEDQIIVTRERTS' A
#
# COMPACT_ATOMS: atom_id res chain seq x y z
N MET A 1 8.54 -8.83 -17.33
CA MET A 1 8.17 -7.43 -17.07
C MET A 1 8.90 -6.93 -15.85
N SER A 2 9.42 -5.73 -15.92
CA SER A 2 10.18 -5.18 -14.82
C SER A 2 9.24 -4.67 -13.73
N ARG A 3 9.65 -4.84 -12.48
CA ARG A 3 8.93 -4.33 -11.33
C ARG A 3 9.48 -2.96 -10.97
N ILE A 4 8.58 -2.11 -10.53
CA ILE A 4 8.92 -0.78 -10.04
C ILE A 4 8.69 -0.78 -8.54
N ARG A 5 9.57 -0.14 -7.80
CA ARG A 5 9.40 -0.01 -6.36
C ARG A 5 8.49 1.16 -6.05
N TYR A 6 7.47 0.86 -5.28
CA TYR A 6 6.53 1.87 -4.80
C TYR A 6 6.64 1.98 -3.29
N LEU A 7 6.55 3.20 -2.80
CA LEU A 7 6.38 3.45 -1.37
C LEU A 7 4.90 3.69 -1.12
N VAL A 8 4.35 2.93 -0.20
CA VAL A 8 2.95 3.05 0.17
C VAL A 8 2.90 3.50 1.62
N SER A 9 2.42 4.72 1.84
CA SER A 9 2.22 5.24 3.19
C SER A 9 0.72 5.39 3.43
N TYR A 10 0.31 5.16 4.67
CA TYR A 10 -1.10 5.16 4.98
C TYR A 10 -1.38 5.77 6.35
N ASP A 11 -2.55 6.40 6.45
CA ASP A 11 -3.06 6.96 7.68
C ASP A 11 -4.50 6.45 7.83
N ILE A 12 -4.69 5.47 8.70
CA ILE A 12 -5.95 4.75 8.85
C ILE A 12 -6.51 5.01 10.24
N SER A 13 -7.73 5.53 10.30
CA SER A 13 -8.33 5.98 11.55
C SER A 13 -8.77 4.86 12.47
N HIS A 14 -9.20 3.72 11.92
CA HIS A 14 -9.77 2.64 12.72
C HIS A 14 -8.79 1.49 12.89
N PRO A 15 -8.57 1.00 14.12
CA PRO A 15 -7.57 -0.05 14.37
C PRO A 15 -7.78 -1.34 13.57
N LYS A 16 -9.03 -1.76 13.37
CA LYS A 16 -9.31 -2.97 12.60
C LYS A 16 -8.95 -2.78 11.13
N ARG A 17 -9.30 -1.63 10.56
CA ARG A 17 -8.92 -1.33 9.17
C ARG A 17 -7.42 -1.20 9.03
N LEU A 18 -6.77 -0.56 10.01
CA LEU A 18 -5.32 -0.42 10.03
C LEU A 18 -4.64 -1.79 9.92
N ARG A 19 -5.07 -2.75 10.72
CA ARG A 19 -4.50 -4.09 10.69
C ARG A 19 -4.75 -4.79 9.35
N ARG A 20 -5.94 -4.61 8.78
CA ARG A 20 -6.27 -5.23 7.48
C ARG A 20 -5.44 -4.62 6.36
N VAL A 21 -5.26 -3.31 6.36
CA VAL A 21 -4.43 -2.64 5.37
C VAL A 21 -2.98 -3.10 5.47
N ALA A 22 -2.43 -3.15 6.69
CA ALA A 22 -1.07 -3.62 6.89
C ALA A 22 -0.90 -5.07 6.43
N ARG A 23 -1.85 -5.93 6.76
CA ARG A 23 -1.80 -7.33 6.34
C ARG A 23 -1.86 -7.48 4.82
N THR A 24 -2.70 -6.69 4.17
CA THR A 24 -2.78 -6.67 2.70
C THR A 24 -1.43 -6.25 2.11
N LEU A 25 -0.84 -5.17 2.63
CA LEU A 25 0.44 -4.69 2.14
C LEU A 25 1.56 -5.69 2.36
N GLU A 26 1.52 -6.47 3.44
CA GLU A 26 2.51 -7.53 3.68
C GLU A 26 2.54 -8.56 2.55
N GLY A 27 1.42 -8.76 1.88
CA GLY A 27 1.36 -9.66 0.71
C GLY A 27 1.96 -9.08 -0.55
N PHE A 28 2.29 -7.79 -0.56
CA PHE A 28 2.81 -7.10 -1.75
C PHE A 28 4.22 -6.55 -1.55
N GLY A 29 4.68 -6.42 -0.31
CA GLY A 29 6.00 -5.83 -0.07
C GLY A 29 6.45 -5.99 1.36
N VAL A 30 7.41 -5.17 1.76
CA VAL A 30 8.01 -5.21 3.10
C VAL A 30 7.80 -3.89 3.82
N ARG A 31 7.58 -4.00 5.12
CA ARG A 31 7.41 -2.83 5.97
C ARG A 31 8.76 -2.15 6.20
N LEU A 32 8.83 -0.86 5.92
CA LEU A 32 10.02 -0.06 6.20
C LEU A 32 9.88 0.71 7.50
N GLN A 33 8.69 1.26 7.75
CA GLN A 33 8.38 2.00 8.94
C GLN A 33 6.97 1.66 9.37
N TYR A 34 6.53 2.21 10.49
CA TYR A 34 5.24 1.88 11.10
C TYR A 34 4.08 1.94 10.10
N SER A 35 4.05 2.94 9.25
CA SER A 35 2.96 3.11 8.28
C SER A 35 3.48 3.26 6.86
N VAL A 36 4.65 2.66 6.55
CA VAL A 36 5.25 2.74 5.22
C VAL A 36 5.71 1.37 4.78
N PHE A 37 5.26 0.96 3.60
CA PHE A 37 5.71 -0.28 2.95
C PHE A 37 6.42 0.04 1.65
N GLU A 38 7.42 -0.77 1.33
CA GLU A 38 8.04 -0.76 0.01
C GLU A 38 7.55 -1.98 -0.76
N CYS A 39 6.91 -1.73 -1.90
CA CYS A 39 6.27 -2.79 -2.68
C CYS A 39 6.84 -2.81 -4.10
N PRO A 40 7.56 -3.88 -4.48
CA PRO A 40 8.00 -4.04 -5.87
C PRO A 40 6.84 -4.60 -6.69
N LEU A 41 6.31 -3.79 -7.61
CA LEU A 41 5.07 -4.13 -8.31
C LEU A 41 5.22 -3.92 -9.81
N ASP A 42 4.68 -4.85 -10.59
CA ASP A 42 4.40 -4.60 -12.00
C ASP A 42 2.99 -3.99 -12.12
N ASP A 43 2.57 -3.68 -13.35
CA ASP A 43 1.28 -3.00 -13.54
C ASP A 43 0.09 -3.81 -13.04
N MET A 44 0.13 -5.12 -13.23
CA MET A 44 -0.97 -5.97 -12.78
C MET A 44 -1.06 -6.04 -11.27
N ARG A 45 0.07 -6.19 -10.61
CA ARG A 45 0.08 -6.25 -9.14
C ARG A 45 -0.26 -4.91 -8.52
N LEU A 46 0.15 -3.81 -9.15
CA LEU A 46 -0.23 -2.47 -8.70
C LEU A 46 -1.74 -2.29 -8.78
N ALA A 47 -2.35 -2.69 -9.90
CA ALA A 47 -3.79 -2.60 -10.06
C ALA A 47 -4.52 -3.47 -9.02
N LYS A 48 -4.01 -4.67 -8.77
CA LYS A 48 -4.59 -5.57 -7.77
C LYS A 48 -4.50 -4.97 -6.37
N LEU A 49 -3.34 -4.42 -6.01
CA LEU A 49 -3.16 -3.78 -4.70
C LEU A 49 -4.13 -2.62 -4.52
N LYS A 50 -4.23 -1.75 -5.53
CA LYS A 50 -5.14 -0.61 -5.46
C LYS A 50 -6.59 -1.05 -5.28
N ALA A 51 -7.01 -2.09 -6.00
CA ALA A 51 -8.37 -2.60 -5.89
C ALA A 51 -8.65 -3.15 -4.48
N GLU A 52 -7.71 -3.91 -3.93
CA GLU A 52 -7.87 -4.46 -2.59
C GLU A 52 -7.92 -3.38 -1.53
N LEU A 53 -7.06 -2.36 -1.65
CA LEU A 53 -7.06 -1.25 -0.69
C LEU A 53 -8.35 -0.44 -0.77
N GLN A 54 -8.87 -0.18 -1.97
CA GLN A 54 -10.12 0.56 -2.12
C GLN A 54 -11.29 -0.13 -1.42
N ASN A 55 -11.29 -1.46 -1.41
CA ASN A 55 -12.34 -2.22 -0.74
C ASN A 55 -12.26 -2.15 0.79
N LEU A 56 -11.09 -1.85 1.32
CA LEU A 56 -10.87 -1.82 2.77
C LEU A 56 -11.05 -0.43 3.37
N LEU A 57 -10.81 0.62 2.58
CA LEU A 57 -10.71 1.97 3.10
C LEU A 57 -12.06 2.62 3.36
N ASN A 58 -12.11 3.47 4.38
CA ASN A 58 -13.16 4.46 4.54
C ASN A 58 -12.65 5.75 3.90
N HIS A 59 -13.22 6.13 2.76
CA HIS A 59 -12.71 7.25 1.97
C HIS A 59 -12.82 8.61 2.69
N ASN A 60 -13.64 8.72 3.72
CA ASN A 60 -13.79 9.94 4.48
C ASN A 60 -12.79 10.08 5.62
N GLU A 61 -12.25 8.95 6.10
CA GLU A 61 -11.43 8.92 7.31
C GLU A 61 -10.00 8.47 7.07
N ASP A 62 -9.77 7.73 5.99
CA ASP A 62 -8.50 7.07 5.74
C ASP A 62 -7.80 7.67 4.53
N GLN A 63 -6.48 7.62 4.54
CA GLN A 63 -5.67 8.11 3.42
C GLN A 63 -4.56 7.11 3.11
N ILE A 64 -4.34 6.86 1.81
CA ILE A 64 -3.21 6.08 1.35
C ILE A 64 -2.54 6.86 0.22
N ILE A 65 -1.22 6.94 0.29
CA ILE A 65 -0.41 7.60 -0.72
C ILE A 65 0.53 6.55 -1.31
N VAL A 66 0.45 6.38 -2.63
CA VAL A 66 1.31 5.47 -3.37
C VAL A 66 2.26 6.33 -4.21
N THR A 67 3.54 6.23 -3.90
CA THR A 67 4.57 7.03 -4.56
C THR A 67 5.57 6.11 -5.24
N ARG A 68 5.84 6.39 -6.51
CA ARG A 68 6.86 5.66 -7.24
C ARG A 68 8.24 6.08 -6.73
N GLU A 69 9.03 5.09 -6.29
CA GLU A 69 10.36 5.36 -5.80
C GLU A 69 11.29 5.65 -6.98
N ARG A 70 12.06 6.72 -6.87
CA ARG A 70 13.04 7.05 -7.89
C ARG A 70 14.35 6.33 -7.62
N THR A 71 14.83 5.64 -8.63
CA THR A 71 16.21 5.16 -8.60
C THR A 71 17.09 6.25 -9.20
N SER A 72 18.02 6.71 -8.42
CA SER A 72 19.00 7.69 -8.89
C SER A 72 20.00 7.02 -9.84
#